data_ff3ab9e52341ace2259ca0624630ef7c
#
_entry.id   ff3ab9e52341ace2259ca0624630ef7c
#
_cell.length_a   1.000
_cell.length_b   1.000
_cell.length_c   1.000
_cell.angle_alpha   90.00
_cell.angle_beta   90.00
_cell.angle_gamma   90.00
#
_symmetry.space_group_name_H-M   'P 1'
#
loop_
_entity.id
_entity.type
_entity.pdbx_description
1 polymer ?
#
loop_
_entity_poly.entity_id
_entity_poly.type
_entity_poly.pdbx_seq_one_letter_code
_entity_poly.pdbx_strand_id
1 'polypeptide(L)'
;MDLDASLRAAMEEFGRRCAAAAPDVAVVVSPHSVHVEGHFAVVTAGKVGEWETDGALAAALLEVPLPILGVSYGGNDPASAEFPLDWGTKVPLAFIGAPRVVVVAPARDRPLEEHLRLGEAIAALPGRVALVASADNGHAHDPDGPYGFDPAAAAYDAQLQEILGSDRLDFLPLAELVEPAKADSLWQLAVLQGAVGESARADVLAYAAPTYYGMLVAEVQTAA
;
A
#
# COMPACT_ATOMS: atom_id res chain seq x y z
N MET A 1 -15.30 -7.78 -12.21
CA MET A 1 -14.96 -6.43 -12.67
C MET A 1 -13.89 -6.59 -13.73
N ASP A 2 -14.18 -6.27 -14.99
CA ASP A 2 -13.13 -6.22 -16.01
C ASP A 2 -12.31 -4.95 -15.76
N LEU A 3 -11.10 -5.15 -15.20
CA LEU A 3 -10.10 -4.09 -15.17
C LEU A 3 -9.85 -3.65 -16.62
N ASP A 4 -9.61 -2.36 -16.82
CA ASP A 4 -9.07 -1.85 -18.06
C ASP A 4 -7.90 -2.74 -18.52
N ALA A 5 -7.85 -3.08 -19.80
CA ALA A 5 -6.84 -4.00 -20.33
C ALA A 5 -5.41 -3.49 -20.11
N SER A 6 -5.22 -2.17 -20.09
CA SER A 6 -3.93 -1.54 -19.81
C SER A 6 -3.51 -1.74 -18.36
N LEU A 7 -4.42 -1.58 -17.41
CA LEU A 7 -4.16 -1.84 -15.99
C LEU A 7 -3.80 -3.31 -15.74
N ARG A 8 -4.54 -4.24 -16.37
CA ARG A 8 -4.23 -5.67 -16.25
C ARG A 8 -2.83 -5.98 -16.79
N ALA A 9 -2.50 -5.49 -17.99
CA ALA A 9 -1.17 -5.69 -18.57
C ALA A 9 -0.07 -5.08 -17.69
N ALA A 10 -0.31 -3.92 -17.08
CA ALA A 10 0.62 -3.29 -16.15
C ALA A 10 0.81 -4.11 -14.87
N MET A 11 -0.26 -4.67 -14.30
CA MET A 11 -0.17 -5.56 -13.14
C MET A 11 0.59 -6.86 -13.46
N GLU A 12 0.39 -7.44 -14.63
CA GLU A 12 1.14 -8.61 -15.09
C GLU A 12 2.62 -8.29 -15.31
N GLU A 13 2.95 -7.11 -15.86
CA GLU A 13 4.34 -6.64 -15.99
C GLU A 13 4.98 -6.40 -14.62
N PHE A 14 4.26 -5.72 -13.72
CA PHE A 14 4.70 -5.51 -12.36
C PHE A 14 5.00 -6.85 -11.65
N GLY A 15 4.11 -7.84 -11.80
CA GLY A 15 4.32 -9.19 -11.27
C GLY A 15 5.59 -9.86 -11.81
N ARG A 16 5.89 -9.72 -13.12
CA ARG A 16 7.14 -10.24 -13.71
C ARG A 16 8.38 -9.57 -13.13
N ARG A 17 8.33 -8.24 -12.92
CA ARG A 17 9.43 -7.48 -12.30
C ARG A 17 9.66 -7.90 -10.86
N CYS A 18 8.58 -8.04 -10.07
CA CYS A 18 8.66 -8.56 -8.71
C CYS A 18 9.25 -9.98 -8.67
N ALA A 19 8.81 -10.87 -9.55
CA ALA A 19 9.35 -12.23 -9.62
C ALA A 19 10.86 -12.24 -9.96
N ALA A 20 11.31 -11.35 -10.85
CA ALA A 20 12.73 -11.19 -11.19
C ALA A 20 13.56 -10.67 -10.00
N ALA A 21 12.99 -9.80 -9.16
CA ALA A 21 13.61 -9.31 -7.92
C ALA A 21 13.65 -10.38 -6.83
N ALA A 22 12.83 -11.44 -6.94
CA ALA A 22 12.75 -12.59 -6.05
C ALA A 22 12.69 -12.19 -4.56
N PRO A 23 11.65 -11.46 -4.11
CA PRO A 23 11.55 -11.05 -2.73
C PRO A 23 11.35 -12.26 -1.80
N ASP A 24 11.89 -12.17 -0.59
CA ASP A 24 11.71 -13.18 0.45
C ASP A 24 10.33 -13.02 1.13
N VAL A 25 9.80 -11.77 1.12
CA VAL A 25 8.51 -11.40 1.72
C VAL A 25 7.90 -10.20 1.00
N ALA A 26 6.57 -10.14 0.95
CA ALA A 26 5.83 -8.93 0.60
C ALA A 26 5.29 -8.28 1.89
N VAL A 27 5.63 -7.01 2.11
CA VAL A 27 4.95 -6.17 3.10
C VAL A 27 3.90 -5.35 2.38
N VAL A 28 2.63 -5.62 2.66
CA VAL A 28 1.49 -4.94 2.04
C VAL A 28 0.89 -3.95 3.01
N VAL A 29 0.98 -2.66 2.69
CA VAL A 29 0.23 -1.61 3.41
C VAL A 29 -1.12 -1.48 2.75
N SER A 30 -2.17 -1.99 3.40
CA SER A 30 -3.52 -2.06 2.83
C SER A 30 -4.49 -1.09 3.52
N PRO A 31 -5.25 -0.29 2.75
CA PRO A 31 -6.25 0.61 3.29
C PRO A 31 -7.51 -0.12 3.78
N HIS A 32 -7.74 -1.34 3.29
CA HIS A 32 -8.96 -2.12 3.51
C HIS A 32 -8.84 -3.19 4.60
N SER A 33 -7.70 -3.24 5.29
CA SER A 33 -7.47 -4.14 6.41
C SER A 33 -8.22 -3.64 7.67
N VAL A 34 -7.74 -3.95 8.85
CA VAL A 34 -8.36 -3.50 10.09
C VAL A 34 -8.02 -2.05 10.39
N HIS A 35 -9.00 -1.27 10.83
CA HIS A 35 -8.76 0.07 11.38
C HIS A 35 -8.77 0.01 12.90
N VAL A 36 -7.70 0.53 13.53
CA VAL A 36 -7.57 0.68 14.98
C VAL A 36 -7.25 2.14 15.27
N GLU A 37 -8.17 2.82 15.96
CA GLU A 37 -8.02 4.24 16.28
C GLU A 37 -6.67 4.52 16.98
N GLY A 38 -5.93 5.50 16.50
CA GLY A 38 -4.64 5.93 17.04
C GLY A 38 -3.47 4.97 16.81
N HIS A 39 -3.67 3.85 16.10
CA HIS A 39 -2.64 2.83 15.96
C HIS A 39 -2.50 2.31 14.53
N PHE A 40 -1.29 2.05 14.11
CA PHE A 40 -1.02 1.13 13.02
C PHE A 40 -1.35 -0.30 13.47
N ALA A 41 -1.79 -1.14 12.55
CA ALA A 41 -2.01 -2.54 12.87
C ALA A 41 -1.13 -3.44 11.99
N VAL A 42 -0.47 -4.42 12.60
CA VAL A 42 0.30 -5.45 11.92
C VAL A 42 -0.40 -6.78 12.13
N VAL A 43 -0.71 -7.48 11.04
CA VAL A 43 -1.32 -8.82 11.14
C VAL A 43 -0.30 -9.82 11.67
N THR A 44 -0.64 -10.44 12.80
CA THR A 44 0.18 -11.46 13.48
C THR A 44 -0.40 -12.87 13.39
N ALA A 45 -1.53 -13.03 12.69
CA ALA A 45 -2.09 -14.35 12.39
C ALA A 45 -1.12 -15.19 11.56
N GLY A 46 -1.09 -16.50 11.74
CA GLY A 46 -0.18 -17.38 11.01
C GLY A 46 -0.38 -17.38 9.50
N LYS A 47 -1.57 -16.98 9.04
CA LYS A 47 -1.92 -16.83 7.62
C LYS A 47 -2.78 -15.60 7.36
N VAL A 48 -2.66 -15.07 6.14
CA VAL A 48 -3.58 -14.09 5.56
C VAL A 48 -4.13 -14.71 4.27
N GLY A 49 -5.37 -15.18 4.31
CA GLY A 49 -5.92 -16.03 3.27
C GLY A 49 -5.02 -17.26 3.03
N GLU A 50 -4.57 -17.47 1.79
CA GLU A 50 -3.71 -18.61 1.42
C GLU A 50 -2.20 -18.39 1.70
N TRP A 51 -1.79 -17.16 2.00
CA TRP A 51 -0.37 -16.81 2.23
C TRP A 51 0.04 -16.97 3.69
N GLU A 52 1.22 -17.54 3.90
CA GLU A 52 1.82 -17.60 5.22
C GLU A 52 2.34 -16.22 5.65
N THR A 53 2.08 -15.86 6.90
CA THR A 53 2.62 -14.65 7.50
C THR A 53 4.09 -14.83 7.85
N ASP A 54 4.95 -13.86 7.54
CA ASP A 54 6.28 -13.82 8.12
C ASP A 54 6.20 -13.30 9.57
N GLY A 55 6.04 -14.23 10.51
CA GLY A 55 5.88 -13.89 11.92
C GLY A 55 7.10 -13.22 12.54
N ALA A 56 8.31 -13.47 12.01
CA ALA A 56 9.52 -12.81 12.49
C ALA A 56 9.57 -11.34 12.10
N LEU A 57 9.22 -11.02 10.83
CA LEU A 57 9.12 -9.64 10.38
C LEU A 57 7.95 -8.91 11.03
N ALA A 58 6.80 -9.57 11.19
CA ALA A 58 5.67 -8.99 11.91
C ALA A 58 6.05 -8.63 13.34
N ALA A 59 6.73 -9.52 14.06
CA ALA A 59 7.23 -9.24 15.42
C ALA A 59 8.25 -8.08 15.45
N ALA A 60 9.16 -8.01 14.48
CA ALA A 60 10.12 -6.91 14.39
C ALA A 60 9.43 -5.55 14.21
N LEU A 61 8.34 -5.49 13.45
CA LEU A 61 7.55 -4.25 13.30
C LEU A 61 6.86 -3.83 14.59
N LEU A 62 6.47 -4.76 15.46
CA LEU A 62 5.86 -4.43 16.75
C LEU A 62 6.84 -3.79 17.73
N GLU A 63 8.16 -3.97 17.53
CA GLU A 63 9.21 -3.36 18.35
C GLU A 63 9.60 -1.92 17.90
N VAL A 64 9.04 -1.46 16.76
CA VAL A 64 9.28 -0.09 16.27
C VAL A 64 8.66 0.91 17.26
N PRO A 65 9.35 2.03 17.60
CA PRO A 65 8.84 3.03 18.56
C PRO A 65 7.74 3.91 17.93
N LEU A 66 6.67 3.27 17.48
CA LEU A 66 5.44 3.84 16.92
C LEU A 66 4.24 3.16 17.62
N PRO A 67 3.05 3.75 17.59
CA PRO A 67 1.85 3.13 18.13
C PRO A 67 1.38 2.00 17.20
N ILE A 68 2.00 0.84 17.27
CA ILE A 68 1.70 -0.34 16.46
C ILE A 68 1.08 -1.42 17.34
N LEU A 69 -0.02 -2.02 16.87
CA LEU A 69 -0.67 -3.16 17.51
C LEU A 69 -0.60 -4.40 16.62
N GLY A 70 -0.31 -5.55 17.23
CA GLY A 70 -0.49 -6.85 16.60
C GLY A 70 -1.96 -7.23 16.58
N VAL A 71 -2.47 -7.65 15.43
CA VAL A 71 -3.87 -8.06 15.26
C VAL A 71 -3.97 -9.46 14.67
N SER A 72 -4.90 -10.26 15.22
CA SER A 72 -5.25 -11.57 14.68
C SER A 72 -6.73 -11.84 14.93
N TYR A 73 -7.34 -12.70 14.14
CA TYR A 73 -8.68 -13.19 14.41
C TYR A 73 -8.63 -14.59 15.02
N GLY A 74 -9.31 -14.73 16.16
CA GLY A 74 -9.63 -16.01 16.78
C GLY A 74 -8.53 -16.63 17.62
N GLY A 75 -8.97 -17.22 18.73
CA GLY A 75 -8.21 -18.10 19.60
C GLY A 75 -7.11 -17.44 20.44
N ASN A 76 -6.53 -18.27 21.31
CA ASN A 76 -5.43 -17.88 22.19
C ASN A 76 -4.05 -18.08 21.54
N ASP A 77 -4.02 -18.58 20.31
CA ASP A 77 -2.79 -18.83 19.55
C ASP A 77 -2.86 -18.12 18.18
N PRO A 78 -2.27 -16.91 18.07
CA PRO A 78 -2.21 -16.19 16.82
C PRO A 78 -1.57 -16.97 15.68
N ALA A 79 -0.58 -17.82 15.96
CA ALA A 79 0.15 -18.57 14.94
C ALA A 79 -0.74 -19.61 14.22
N SER A 80 -1.82 -20.07 14.87
CA SER A 80 -2.80 -20.98 14.26
C SER A 80 -3.99 -20.27 13.63
N ALA A 81 -4.09 -18.93 13.76
CA ALA A 81 -5.18 -18.13 13.24
C ALA A 81 -4.99 -17.82 11.75
N GLU A 82 -6.11 -17.65 11.04
CA GLU A 82 -6.16 -17.14 9.70
C GLU A 82 -6.82 -15.74 9.72
N PHE A 83 -6.15 -14.75 9.11
CA PHE A 83 -6.69 -13.41 8.97
C PHE A 83 -7.43 -13.30 7.63
N PRO A 84 -8.64 -12.72 7.60
CA PRO A 84 -9.39 -12.59 6.36
C PRO A 84 -8.66 -11.70 5.37
N LEU A 85 -8.68 -12.11 4.11
CA LEU A 85 -8.01 -11.42 3.02
C LEU A 85 -8.89 -10.27 2.52
N ASP A 86 -8.40 -9.05 2.68
CA ASP A 86 -9.02 -7.84 2.11
C ASP A 86 -8.60 -7.61 0.64
N TRP A 87 -9.33 -6.72 -0.07
CA TRP A 87 -9.08 -6.43 -1.48
C TRP A 87 -7.73 -5.79 -1.73
N GLY A 88 -7.32 -4.85 -0.87
CA GLY A 88 -6.03 -4.16 -0.98
C GLY A 88 -4.84 -5.11 -0.83
N THR A 89 -5.00 -6.22 -0.11
CA THR A 89 -4.00 -7.27 0.01
C THR A 89 -4.13 -8.29 -1.12
N LYS A 90 -5.35 -8.74 -1.45
CA LYS A 90 -5.61 -9.80 -2.42
C LYS A 90 -5.16 -9.43 -3.83
N VAL A 91 -5.50 -8.22 -4.28
CA VAL A 91 -5.26 -7.81 -5.67
C VAL A 91 -3.76 -7.81 -6.00
N PRO A 92 -2.89 -7.09 -5.27
CA PRO A 92 -1.46 -7.10 -5.59
C PRO A 92 -0.84 -8.49 -5.41
N LEU A 93 -1.18 -9.23 -4.35
CA LEU A 93 -0.61 -10.56 -4.11
C LEU A 93 -0.94 -11.57 -5.22
N ALA A 94 -2.07 -11.43 -5.90
CA ALA A 94 -2.42 -12.27 -7.03
C ALA A 94 -1.44 -12.14 -8.23
N PHE A 95 -0.67 -11.05 -8.29
CA PHE A 95 0.30 -10.80 -9.36
C PHE A 95 1.76 -10.99 -8.93
N ILE A 96 2.12 -10.64 -7.69
CA ILE A 96 3.54 -10.60 -7.28
C ILE A 96 4.10 -11.93 -6.76
N GLY A 97 3.25 -12.90 -6.43
CA GLY A 97 3.69 -14.27 -6.11
C GLY A 97 4.69 -14.39 -4.95
N ALA A 98 4.60 -13.52 -3.94
CA ALA A 98 5.51 -13.56 -2.80
C ALA A 98 5.34 -14.84 -1.97
N PRO A 99 6.43 -15.43 -1.44
CA PRO A 99 6.34 -16.68 -0.67
C PRO A 99 5.73 -16.49 0.72
N ARG A 100 5.88 -15.29 1.30
CA ARG A 100 5.33 -14.89 2.62
C ARG A 100 4.82 -13.47 2.56
N VAL A 101 3.96 -13.11 3.52
CA VAL A 101 3.35 -11.78 3.59
C VAL A 101 3.40 -11.22 5.01
N VAL A 102 3.50 -9.90 5.11
CA VAL A 102 3.15 -9.13 6.31
C VAL A 102 2.15 -8.05 5.87
N VAL A 103 0.98 -8.02 6.49
CA VAL A 103 -0.04 -7.00 6.20
C VAL A 103 -0.01 -5.94 7.29
N VAL A 104 0.03 -4.70 6.85
CA VAL A 104 0.05 -3.51 7.71
C VAL A 104 -1.13 -2.62 7.36
N ALA A 105 -1.91 -2.23 8.35
CA ALA A 105 -2.95 -1.21 8.19
C ALA A 105 -2.43 0.15 8.63
N PRO A 106 -2.58 1.21 7.81
CA PRO A 106 -2.18 2.55 8.18
C PRO A 106 -3.08 3.12 9.29
N ALA A 107 -2.55 4.04 10.09
CA ALA A 107 -3.29 4.79 11.11
C ALA A 107 -3.67 6.17 10.57
N ARG A 108 -4.85 6.28 9.93
CA ARG A 108 -5.27 7.49 9.18
C ARG A 108 -5.44 8.73 10.06
N ASP A 109 -5.61 8.56 11.35
CA ASP A 109 -5.74 9.59 12.38
C ASP A 109 -4.41 9.99 13.04
N ARG A 110 -3.28 9.42 12.54
CA ARG A 110 -1.93 9.75 12.98
C ARG A 110 -1.22 10.66 11.98
N PRO A 111 -0.23 11.46 12.44
CA PRO A 111 0.58 12.32 11.57
C PRO A 111 1.28 11.55 10.44
N LEU A 112 1.39 12.17 9.26
CA LEU A 112 2.08 11.57 8.11
C LEU A 112 3.56 11.28 8.37
N GLU A 113 4.20 12.05 9.25
CA GLU A 113 5.57 11.82 9.68
C GLU A 113 5.76 10.46 10.37
N GLU A 114 4.72 9.93 11.00
CA GLU A 114 4.77 8.58 11.58
C GLU A 114 4.68 7.51 10.52
N HIS A 115 3.97 7.77 9.41
CA HIS A 115 3.93 6.88 8.25
C HIS A 115 5.29 6.85 7.53
N LEU A 116 5.96 8.00 7.39
CA LEU A 116 7.34 8.04 6.89
C LEU A 116 8.26 7.18 7.75
N ARG A 117 8.20 7.34 9.08
CA ARG A 117 9.02 6.54 10.03
C ARG A 117 8.69 5.04 10.00
N LEU A 118 7.44 4.67 9.76
CA LEU A 118 7.06 3.27 9.54
C LEU A 118 7.72 2.74 8.25
N GLY A 119 7.74 3.54 7.19
CA GLY A 119 8.44 3.21 5.94
C GLY A 119 9.93 2.98 6.15
N GLU A 120 10.61 3.89 6.85
CA GLU A 120 12.03 3.75 7.23
C GLU A 120 12.28 2.44 8.00
N ALA A 121 11.38 2.11 8.94
CA ALA A 121 11.47 0.87 9.70
C ALA A 121 11.29 -0.38 8.83
N ILE A 122 10.36 -0.35 7.87
CA ILE A 122 10.17 -1.44 6.91
C ILE A 122 11.42 -1.61 6.02
N ALA A 123 12.02 -0.52 5.55
CA ALA A 123 13.25 -0.57 4.77
C ALA A 123 14.45 -1.14 5.54
N ALA A 124 14.45 -1.02 6.87
CA ALA A 124 15.48 -1.58 7.73
C ALA A 124 15.29 -3.07 8.07
N LEU A 125 14.19 -3.68 7.66
CA LEU A 125 13.94 -5.11 7.89
C LEU A 125 14.97 -5.97 7.13
N PRO A 126 15.35 -7.13 7.69
CA PRO A 126 16.29 -8.03 7.03
C PRO A 126 15.66 -8.74 5.82
N GLY A 127 16.50 -9.10 4.84
CA GLY A 127 16.08 -9.83 3.65
C GLY A 127 15.67 -8.92 2.50
N ARG A 128 15.13 -9.51 1.44
CA ARG A 128 14.61 -8.80 0.27
C ARG A 128 13.12 -8.58 0.45
N VAL A 129 12.76 -7.38 0.81
CA VAL A 129 11.37 -6.97 1.05
C VAL A 129 10.80 -6.31 -0.20
N ALA A 130 9.67 -6.82 -0.70
CA ALA A 130 8.82 -6.09 -1.63
C ALA A 130 7.78 -5.29 -0.83
N LEU A 131 7.92 -3.98 -0.77
CA LEU A 131 6.91 -3.11 -0.16
C LEU A 131 5.82 -2.77 -1.18
N VAL A 132 4.58 -3.06 -0.85
CA VAL A 132 3.40 -2.73 -1.66
C VAL A 132 2.59 -1.65 -0.95
N ALA A 133 2.58 -0.45 -1.50
CA ALA A 133 1.63 0.60 -1.13
C ALA A 133 0.33 0.34 -1.89
N SER A 134 -0.53 -0.51 -1.33
CA SER A 134 -1.84 -0.78 -1.93
C SER A 134 -2.78 0.38 -1.60
N ALA A 135 -3.36 0.98 -2.62
CA ALA A 135 -4.01 2.27 -2.47
C ALA A 135 -5.05 2.49 -3.56
N ASP A 136 -6.09 3.20 -3.21
CA ASP A 136 -7.08 3.75 -4.15
C ASP A 136 -6.90 5.27 -4.21
N ASN A 137 -6.85 5.84 -5.43
CA ASN A 137 -6.60 7.27 -5.61
C ASN A 137 -7.88 8.10 -5.43
N GLY A 138 -8.13 9.14 -6.19
CA GLY A 138 -9.35 9.94 -6.07
C GLY A 138 -10.60 9.11 -6.33
N HIS A 139 -11.63 9.21 -5.46
CA HIS A 139 -12.87 8.43 -5.56
C HIS A 139 -14.07 9.21 -6.10
N ALA A 140 -13.92 10.49 -6.38
CA ALA A 140 -15.01 11.35 -6.83
C ALA A 140 -14.97 11.63 -8.34
N HIS A 141 -14.73 10.59 -9.17
CA HIS A 141 -14.66 10.73 -10.63
C HIS A 141 -16.02 10.59 -11.32
N ASP A 142 -17.02 9.98 -10.68
CA ASP A 142 -18.29 9.63 -11.31
C ASP A 142 -19.46 10.25 -10.55
N PRO A 143 -20.28 11.11 -11.20
CA PRO A 143 -21.43 11.73 -10.55
C PRO A 143 -22.49 10.72 -10.06
N ASP A 144 -22.54 9.54 -10.67
CA ASP A 144 -23.43 8.44 -10.28
C ASP A 144 -22.76 7.46 -9.32
N GLY A 145 -21.49 7.70 -8.98
CA GLY A 145 -20.71 6.90 -8.03
C GLY A 145 -21.07 7.19 -6.57
N PRO A 146 -20.54 6.39 -5.62
CA PRO A 146 -20.90 6.49 -4.19
C PRO A 146 -20.46 7.80 -3.54
N TYR A 147 -19.52 8.52 -4.12
CA TYR A 147 -18.99 9.79 -3.59
C TYR A 147 -19.35 11.00 -4.46
N GLY A 148 -20.09 10.79 -5.59
CA GLY A 148 -20.41 11.81 -6.55
C GLY A 148 -19.20 12.28 -7.34
N PHE A 149 -19.32 13.45 -7.97
CA PHE A 149 -18.25 14.04 -8.77
C PHE A 149 -17.64 15.27 -8.07
N ASP A 150 -16.32 15.27 -7.94
CA ASP A 150 -15.53 16.44 -7.55
C ASP A 150 -14.28 16.51 -8.44
N PRO A 151 -13.97 17.68 -9.05
CA PRO A 151 -12.77 17.84 -9.88
C PRO A 151 -11.46 17.59 -9.11
N ALA A 152 -11.49 17.65 -7.78
CA ALA A 152 -10.34 17.35 -6.95
C ALA A 152 -9.86 15.89 -7.11
N ALA A 153 -10.74 14.94 -7.48
CA ALA A 153 -10.31 13.56 -7.74
C ALA A 153 -9.32 13.50 -8.92
N ALA A 154 -9.67 14.14 -10.03
CA ALA A 154 -8.77 14.20 -11.18
C ALA A 154 -7.50 15.02 -10.88
N ALA A 155 -7.61 16.08 -10.06
CA ALA A 155 -6.46 16.89 -9.66
C ALA A 155 -5.50 16.10 -8.77
N TYR A 156 -6.02 15.30 -7.81
CA TYR A 156 -5.24 14.42 -6.97
C TYR A 156 -4.45 13.40 -7.79
N ASP A 157 -5.14 12.71 -8.70
CA ASP A 157 -4.53 11.68 -9.54
C ASP A 157 -3.49 12.27 -10.51
N ALA A 158 -3.73 13.45 -11.05
CA ALA A 158 -2.77 14.14 -11.90
C ALA A 158 -1.52 14.55 -11.11
N GLN A 159 -1.68 15.11 -9.92
CA GLN A 159 -0.56 15.50 -9.05
C GLN A 159 0.25 14.27 -8.61
N LEU A 160 -0.41 13.16 -8.27
CA LEU A 160 0.27 11.90 -7.96
C LEU A 160 1.15 11.44 -9.14
N GLN A 161 0.61 11.45 -10.36
CA GLN A 161 1.37 11.07 -11.56
C GLN A 161 2.54 12.03 -11.82
N GLU A 162 2.36 13.34 -11.58
CA GLU A 162 3.43 14.34 -11.69
C GLU A 162 4.55 14.05 -10.68
N ILE A 163 4.22 13.77 -9.42
CA ILE A 163 5.19 13.40 -8.38
C ILE A 163 5.97 12.14 -8.81
N LEU A 164 5.27 11.10 -9.25
CA LEU A 164 5.92 9.85 -9.69
C LEU A 164 6.82 10.05 -10.93
N GLY A 165 6.48 10.98 -11.81
CA GLY A 165 7.29 11.34 -12.98
C GLY A 165 8.45 12.32 -12.69
N SER A 166 8.54 12.83 -11.46
CA SER A 166 9.53 13.83 -11.08
C SER A 166 10.82 13.22 -10.54
N ASP A 167 11.80 14.08 -10.27
CA ASP A 167 13.07 13.71 -9.63
C ASP A 167 12.99 13.61 -8.11
N ARG A 168 11.81 13.91 -7.54
CA ARG A 168 11.60 13.91 -6.10
C ARG A 168 10.23 13.32 -5.75
N LEU A 169 10.25 12.20 -5.04
CA LEU A 169 9.05 11.55 -4.54
C LEU A 169 8.62 12.17 -3.20
N ASP A 170 7.87 13.27 -3.26
CA ASP A 170 7.29 13.92 -2.10
C ASP A 170 5.76 13.89 -2.22
N PHE A 171 5.11 12.96 -1.53
CA PHE A 171 3.67 12.76 -1.60
C PHE A 171 2.90 13.61 -0.57
N LEU A 172 3.58 14.24 0.40
CA LEU A 172 2.90 15.00 1.46
C LEU A 172 2.02 16.15 0.96
N PRO A 173 2.37 16.87 -0.12
CA PRO A 173 1.50 17.91 -0.69
C PRO A 173 0.12 17.44 -1.16
N LEU A 174 -0.06 16.13 -1.41
CA LEU A 174 -1.37 15.55 -1.75
C LEU A 174 -2.40 15.69 -0.61
N ALA A 175 -1.95 15.95 0.62
CA ALA A 175 -2.82 16.05 1.80
C ALA A 175 -3.97 17.07 1.64
N GLU A 176 -3.73 18.17 0.92
CA GLU A 176 -4.74 19.22 0.67
C GLU A 176 -5.90 18.74 -0.22
N LEU A 177 -5.66 17.72 -1.05
CA LEU A 177 -6.65 17.18 -1.97
C LEU A 177 -7.34 15.91 -1.46
N VAL A 178 -6.86 15.29 -0.40
CA VAL A 178 -7.40 14.00 0.11
C VAL A 178 -8.90 14.07 0.38
N GLU A 179 -9.33 15.05 1.16
CA GLU A 179 -10.75 15.14 1.57
C GLU A 179 -11.69 15.45 0.39
N PRO A 180 -11.45 16.46 -0.47
CA PRO A 180 -12.33 16.71 -1.61
C PRO A 180 -12.26 15.61 -2.67
N ALA A 181 -11.11 15.02 -2.92
CA ALA A 181 -10.93 13.91 -3.86
C ALA A 181 -11.50 12.58 -3.32
N LYS A 182 -11.76 12.49 -2.01
CA LYS A 182 -12.06 11.22 -1.31
C LYS A 182 -10.98 10.17 -1.53
N ALA A 183 -9.71 10.61 -1.61
CA ALA A 183 -8.58 9.75 -1.89
C ALA A 183 -8.21 8.91 -0.66
N ASP A 184 -7.72 7.69 -0.92
CA ASP A 184 -7.37 6.70 0.11
C ASP A 184 -5.93 6.18 -0.04
N SER A 185 -5.06 6.94 -0.69
CA SER A 185 -3.69 6.48 -1.01
C SER A 185 -2.60 7.18 -0.19
N LEU A 186 -2.85 8.36 0.36
CA LEU A 186 -1.79 9.22 0.93
C LEU A 186 -0.98 8.53 2.04
N TRP A 187 -1.63 7.81 2.94
CA TRP A 187 -0.96 7.15 4.08
C TRP A 187 -0.01 6.05 3.63
N GLN A 188 -0.42 5.23 2.66
CA GLN A 188 0.39 4.17 2.07
C GLN A 188 1.54 4.75 1.26
N LEU A 189 1.30 5.85 0.53
CA LEU A 189 2.33 6.58 -0.21
C LEU A 189 3.35 7.23 0.73
N ALA A 190 2.93 7.75 1.88
CA ALA A 190 3.85 8.25 2.90
C ALA A 190 4.74 7.12 3.47
N VAL A 191 4.18 5.92 3.72
CA VAL A 191 4.99 4.75 4.09
C VAL A 191 5.98 4.39 2.98
N LEU A 192 5.55 4.39 1.72
CA LEU A 192 6.43 4.13 0.58
C LEU A 192 7.55 5.17 0.51
N GLN A 193 7.23 6.46 0.60
CA GLN A 193 8.22 7.56 0.60
C GLN A 193 9.26 7.37 1.70
N GLY A 194 8.83 7.03 2.93
CA GLY A 194 9.75 6.76 4.03
C GLY A 194 10.68 5.59 3.75
N ALA A 195 10.18 4.54 3.09
CA ALA A 195 10.97 3.35 2.79
C ALA A 195 12.02 3.57 1.69
N VAL A 196 11.68 4.32 0.64
CA VAL A 196 12.55 4.48 -0.53
C VAL A 196 13.35 5.78 -0.54
N GLY A 197 12.92 6.78 0.25
CA GLY A 197 13.46 8.13 0.26
C GLY A 197 13.01 8.97 -0.94
N GLU A 198 13.11 10.28 -0.80
CA GLU A 198 12.62 11.24 -1.81
C GLU A 198 13.40 11.20 -3.13
N SER A 199 14.63 10.70 -3.15
CA SER A 199 15.47 10.60 -4.35
C SER A 199 15.24 9.32 -5.17
N ALA A 200 14.33 8.46 -4.75
CA ALA A 200 13.94 7.28 -5.50
C ALA A 200 13.29 7.65 -6.84
N ARG A 201 13.25 6.70 -7.78
CA ARG A 201 12.65 6.86 -9.10
C ARG A 201 11.44 5.95 -9.24
N ALA A 202 10.40 6.45 -9.87
CA ALA A 202 9.23 5.66 -10.20
C ALA A 202 9.11 5.45 -11.72
N ASP A 203 8.62 4.26 -12.10
CA ASP A 203 8.19 3.92 -13.45
C ASP A 203 6.67 3.68 -13.41
N VAL A 204 5.90 4.61 -13.94
CA VAL A 204 4.43 4.50 -14.01
C VAL A 204 4.08 3.61 -15.20
N LEU A 205 3.56 2.42 -14.91
CA LEU A 205 3.21 1.43 -15.92
C LEU A 205 1.83 1.67 -16.53
N ALA A 206 0.86 2.10 -15.73
CA ALA A 206 -0.47 2.48 -16.19
C ALA A 206 -1.21 3.35 -15.18
N TYR A 207 -2.13 4.16 -15.70
CA TYR A 207 -3.17 4.86 -14.95
C TYR A 207 -4.47 4.82 -15.74
N ALA A 208 -5.60 4.60 -15.06
CA ALA A 208 -6.94 4.76 -15.59
C ALA A 208 -7.95 5.00 -14.46
N ALA A 209 -9.06 5.66 -14.78
CA ALA A 209 -10.22 5.80 -13.89
C ALA A 209 -11.46 5.23 -14.58
N PRO A 210 -11.55 3.89 -14.73
CA PRO A 210 -12.64 3.25 -15.48
C PRO A 210 -13.95 3.22 -14.70
N THR A 211 -13.92 3.59 -13.42
CA THR A 211 -15.06 3.65 -12.51
C THR A 211 -15.01 4.98 -11.74
N TYR A 212 -15.59 5.01 -10.55
CA TYR A 212 -15.61 6.22 -9.71
C TYR A 212 -14.25 6.54 -9.03
N TYR A 213 -13.24 5.66 -9.13
CA TYR A 213 -11.92 5.88 -8.52
C TYR A 213 -10.77 5.66 -9.51
N GLY A 214 -9.67 6.39 -9.27
CA GLY A 214 -8.45 6.28 -10.04
C GLY A 214 -7.62 5.07 -9.63
N MET A 215 -7.09 4.36 -10.62
CA MET A 215 -6.22 3.20 -10.46
C MET A 215 -4.87 3.47 -11.10
N LEU A 216 -3.79 3.16 -10.41
CA LEU A 216 -2.42 3.37 -10.89
C LEU A 216 -1.56 2.16 -10.57
N VAL A 217 -0.70 1.80 -11.50
CA VAL A 217 0.36 0.79 -11.30
C VAL A 217 1.70 1.46 -11.55
N ALA A 218 2.58 1.42 -10.56
CA ALA A 218 3.94 1.95 -10.66
C ALA A 218 4.92 1.05 -9.92
N GLU A 219 6.15 1.00 -10.40
CA GLU A 219 7.31 0.45 -9.69
C GLU A 219 8.17 1.60 -9.18
N VAL A 220 8.61 1.51 -7.93
CA VAL A 220 9.53 2.48 -7.34
C VAL A 220 10.83 1.78 -7.00
N GLN A 221 11.94 2.37 -7.44
CA GLN A 221 13.28 1.85 -7.19
C GLN A 221 14.06 2.83 -6.32
N THR A 222 14.73 2.32 -5.28
CA THR A 222 15.65 3.12 -4.48
C THR A 222 16.79 3.65 -5.35
N ALA A 223 17.27 4.86 -5.05
CA ALA A 223 18.50 5.35 -5.68
C ALA A 223 19.67 4.38 -5.37
N ALA A 224 20.44 4.06 -6.41
CA ALA A 224 21.60 3.17 -6.30
C ALA A 224 22.76 3.81 -5.51
#